data_691f50add91f2575d45f959f8366aeba
#
_entry.id   691f50add91f2575d45f959f8366aeba
#
_cell.length_a   1.000
_cell.length_b   1.000
_cell.length_c   1.000
_cell.angle_alpha   90.00
_cell.angle_beta   90.00
_cell.angle_gamma   90.00
#
_symmetry.space_group_name_H-M   'P 1'
#
loop_
_entity.id
_entity.type
_entity.pdbx_description
1 polymer ?
#
loop_
_entity_poly.entity_id
_entity_poly.type
_entity_poly.pdbx_seq_one_letter_code
_entity_poly.pdbx_strand_id
1 'polypeptide(L)'
;MGIISAFNQLAKNETLRTLVAAVVVLVTLLVPAQMASQNWDDHDRSNRYAARDFGANYLNSCEKEAIIFCNGDNDTFPLWYNLEVEGERDDVRACNLSYLQTEWYIDQMKRPYYNSPALPISWEYKDYMPGKNEVVWVENRINSPLEVKKAFQFMLSDDPRTKRDGENYLPTDQLYIYSPDSQRIELKKSRRYTRSEMMVMEMLSTNEWKRPMYFAITIGDDYHLGLNPYLELTGMAYRITPERSKDGKARVNTEVMYDNMMHKFKYGNMNLPGI
;
A
#
# COMPACT_ATOMS: atom_id res chain seq x y z
N MET A 1 -45.45 9.50 14.22
CA MET A 1 -46.86 9.08 14.51
C MET A 1 -47.90 9.99 13.89
N GLY A 2 -47.67 11.30 13.66
CA GLY A 2 -48.68 12.23 13.15
C GLY A 2 -49.23 11.94 11.74
N ILE A 3 -48.38 11.60 10.78
CA ILE A 3 -48.81 11.40 9.37
C ILE A 3 -49.71 10.17 9.20
N ILE A 4 -49.37 9.04 9.83
CA ILE A 4 -50.19 7.81 9.76
C ILE A 4 -51.51 7.99 10.48
N SER A 5 -51.54 8.69 11.63
CA SER A 5 -52.75 8.98 12.36
C SER A 5 -53.64 9.93 11.58
N ALA A 6 -53.10 11.00 10.98
CA ALA A 6 -53.84 11.92 10.13
C ALA A 6 -54.40 11.22 8.88
N PHE A 7 -53.63 10.33 8.25
CA PHE A 7 -54.06 9.51 7.12
C PHE A 7 -55.23 8.61 7.48
N ASN A 8 -55.19 7.92 8.63
CA ASN A 8 -56.25 7.05 9.09
C ASN A 8 -57.53 7.80 9.52
N GLN A 9 -57.40 9.06 9.93
CA GLN A 9 -58.55 9.92 10.25
C GLN A 9 -59.22 10.55 9.00
N LEU A 10 -58.44 10.92 7.99
CA LEU A 10 -58.92 11.58 6.79
C LEU A 10 -59.57 10.60 5.79
N ALA A 11 -59.21 9.32 5.83
CA ALA A 11 -59.68 8.32 4.85
C ALA A 11 -60.50 7.22 5.50
N LYS A 12 -61.78 7.48 5.79
CA LYS A 12 -62.75 6.46 6.22
C LYS A 12 -63.17 5.53 5.08
N ASN A 13 -63.01 5.93 3.83
CA ASN A 13 -63.31 5.16 2.64
C ASN A 13 -62.06 4.45 2.11
N GLU A 14 -62.10 3.13 1.96
CA GLU A 14 -60.98 2.31 1.48
C GLU A 14 -60.45 2.76 0.10
N THR A 15 -61.35 3.09 -0.80
CA THR A 15 -60.99 3.54 -2.15
C THR A 15 -60.23 4.86 -2.10
N LEU A 16 -60.67 5.81 -1.27
CA LEU A 16 -59.99 7.09 -1.07
C LEU A 16 -58.61 6.89 -0.43
N ARG A 17 -58.52 5.99 0.53
CA ARG A 17 -57.25 5.63 1.20
C ARG A 17 -56.22 5.05 0.24
N THR A 18 -56.65 4.15 -0.63
CA THR A 18 -55.81 3.55 -1.67
C THR A 18 -55.38 4.59 -2.69
N LEU A 19 -56.28 5.46 -3.10
CA LEU A 19 -55.95 6.54 -4.05
C LEU A 19 -54.91 7.54 -3.45
N VAL A 20 -55.13 7.96 -2.21
CA VAL A 20 -54.17 8.83 -1.53
C VAL A 20 -52.81 8.17 -1.34
N ALA A 21 -52.79 6.88 -0.97
CA ALA A 21 -51.55 6.11 -0.86
C ALA A 21 -50.84 6.01 -2.21
N ALA A 22 -51.56 5.75 -3.30
CA ALA A 22 -50.99 5.70 -4.64
C ALA A 22 -50.41 7.06 -5.07
N VAL A 23 -51.10 8.17 -4.79
CA VAL A 23 -50.62 9.52 -5.08
C VAL A 23 -49.36 9.81 -4.28
N VAL A 24 -49.36 9.47 -2.98
CA VAL A 24 -48.16 9.67 -2.14
C VAL A 24 -46.97 8.89 -2.68
N VAL A 25 -47.18 7.62 -3.06
CA VAL A 25 -46.10 6.79 -3.66
C VAL A 25 -45.60 7.41 -4.98
N LEU A 26 -46.50 7.84 -5.85
CA LEU A 26 -46.12 8.50 -7.12
C LEU A 26 -45.32 9.78 -6.88
N VAL A 27 -45.76 10.63 -5.94
CA VAL A 27 -45.06 11.86 -5.60
C VAL A 27 -43.70 11.56 -5.00
N THR A 28 -43.57 10.57 -4.11
CA THR A 28 -42.27 10.18 -3.54
C THR A 28 -41.33 9.59 -4.57
N LEU A 29 -41.82 8.92 -5.60
CA LEU A 29 -41.00 8.39 -6.71
C LEU A 29 -40.49 9.49 -7.64
N LEU A 30 -41.06 10.69 -7.64
CA LEU A 30 -40.56 11.82 -8.40
C LEU A 30 -39.17 12.27 -7.90
N VAL A 31 -38.87 12.14 -6.59
CA VAL A 31 -37.58 12.53 -6.03
C VAL A 31 -36.44 11.68 -6.60
N PRO A 32 -36.44 10.36 -6.51
CA PRO A 32 -35.38 9.54 -7.12
C PRO A 32 -35.34 9.66 -8.64
N ALA A 33 -36.48 9.84 -9.32
CA ALA A 33 -36.53 10.05 -10.76
C ALA A 33 -35.84 11.39 -11.16
N GLN A 34 -36.11 12.46 -10.43
CA GLN A 34 -35.45 13.75 -10.62
C GLN A 34 -33.96 13.66 -10.31
N MET A 35 -33.60 13.02 -9.22
CA MET A 35 -32.18 12.82 -8.87
C MET A 35 -31.45 12.03 -9.97
N ALA A 36 -32.04 10.95 -10.46
CA ALA A 36 -31.46 10.17 -11.54
C ALA A 36 -31.29 11.01 -12.82
N SER A 37 -32.31 11.79 -13.20
CA SER A 37 -32.27 12.60 -14.42
C SER A 37 -31.25 13.75 -14.36
N GLN A 38 -31.03 14.34 -13.17
CA GLN A 38 -30.12 15.48 -13.00
C GLN A 38 -28.68 15.09 -12.72
N ASN A 39 -28.45 13.90 -12.13
CA ASN A 39 -27.12 13.49 -11.71
C ASN A 39 -26.58 12.30 -12.54
N TRP A 40 -27.27 11.91 -13.60
CA TRP A 40 -26.88 10.74 -14.40
C TRP A 40 -25.49 10.87 -14.98
N ASP A 41 -25.20 12.02 -15.58
CA ASP A 41 -23.89 12.34 -16.16
C ASP A 41 -22.77 12.40 -15.12
N ASP A 42 -23.05 12.94 -13.93
CA ASP A 42 -22.08 12.98 -12.83
C ASP A 42 -21.73 11.56 -12.29
N HIS A 43 -22.66 10.62 -12.40
CA HIS A 43 -22.51 9.25 -11.93
C HIS A 43 -22.09 8.27 -13.03
N ASP A 44 -22.17 8.67 -14.29
CA ASP A 44 -21.68 7.87 -15.42
C ASP A 44 -20.14 7.81 -15.37
N ARG A 45 -19.63 6.62 -15.07
CA ARG A 45 -18.20 6.29 -15.05
C ARG A 45 -17.76 5.54 -16.30
N SER A 46 -18.65 5.34 -17.27
CA SER A 46 -18.29 4.77 -18.55
C SER A 46 -17.20 5.60 -19.20
N ASN A 47 -16.19 4.97 -19.75
CA ASN A 47 -15.02 5.62 -20.36
C ASN A 47 -14.05 6.35 -19.41
N ARG A 48 -14.21 6.26 -18.10
CA ARG A 48 -13.28 6.84 -17.13
C ARG A 48 -12.26 5.78 -16.68
N TYR A 49 -11.13 5.71 -17.35
CA TYR A 49 -10.09 4.70 -17.12
C TYR A 49 -8.90 5.20 -16.29
N ALA A 50 -8.94 6.42 -15.76
CA ALA A 50 -7.80 7.05 -15.08
C ALA A 50 -7.26 6.19 -13.91
N ALA A 51 -8.13 5.67 -13.04
CA ALA A 51 -7.71 4.84 -11.91
C ALA A 51 -7.12 3.49 -12.35
N ARG A 52 -7.73 2.83 -13.37
CA ARG A 52 -7.21 1.60 -13.95
C ARG A 52 -5.82 1.81 -14.53
N ASP A 53 -5.69 2.83 -15.38
CA ASP A 53 -4.45 3.10 -16.09
C ASP A 53 -3.35 3.59 -15.16
N PHE A 54 -3.71 4.33 -14.12
CA PHE A 54 -2.80 4.71 -13.05
C PHE A 54 -2.20 3.48 -12.35
N GLY A 55 -3.04 2.52 -11.95
CA GLY A 55 -2.56 1.27 -11.35
C GLY A 55 -1.72 0.43 -12.32
N ALA A 56 -2.16 0.33 -13.59
CA ALA A 56 -1.39 -0.36 -14.64
C ALA A 56 0.00 0.28 -14.84
N ASN A 57 0.08 1.61 -14.82
CA ASN A 57 1.33 2.33 -15.01
C ASN A 57 2.30 2.17 -13.83
N TYR A 58 1.79 2.03 -12.60
CA TYR A 58 2.62 1.61 -11.46
C TYR A 58 3.26 0.24 -11.71
N LEU A 59 2.44 -0.76 -12.08
CA LEU A 59 2.92 -2.12 -12.33
C LEU A 59 3.91 -2.16 -13.50
N ASN A 60 3.65 -1.39 -14.56
CA ASN A 60 4.52 -1.29 -15.73
C ASN A 60 5.81 -0.49 -15.48
N SER A 61 5.89 0.27 -14.39
CA SER A 61 7.13 0.90 -13.94
C SER A 61 8.09 -0.09 -13.28
N CYS A 62 7.61 -1.29 -12.95
CA CYS A 62 8.35 -2.30 -12.20
C CYS A 62 8.93 -3.38 -13.12
N GLU A 63 10.10 -3.90 -12.78
CA GLU A 63 10.68 -5.09 -13.40
C GLU A 63 9.86 -6.34 -13.07
N LYS A 64 10.23 -7.45 -13.74
CA LYS A 64 9.59 -8.75 -13.50
C LYS A 64 9.76 -9.21 -12.05
N GLU A 65 8.69 -9.83 -11.51
CA GLU A 65 8.65 -10.37 -10.14
C GLU A 65 8.92 -9.33 -9.03
N ALA A 66 8.78 -8.04 -9.33
CA ALA A 66 9.07 -6.99 -8.38
C ALA A 66 8.14 -6.99 -7.16
N ILE A 67 8.62 -6.36 -6.10
CA ILE A 67 7.83 -5.98 -4.92
C ILE A 67 7.65 -4.47 -4.98
N ILE A 68 6.41 -3.99 -5.01
CA ILE A 68 6.11 -2.55 -4.93
C ILE A 68 5.43 -2.22 -3.61
N PHE A 69 6.09 -1.40 -2.80
CA PHE A 69 5.49 -0.83 -1.61
C PHE A 69 4.56 0.32 -2.02
N CYS A 70 3.34 0.31 -1.52
CA CYS A 70 2.34 1.35 -1.69
C CYS A 70 1.75 1.74 -0.34
N ASN A 71 1.10 2.87 -0.25
CA ASN A 71 0.49 3.33 1.00
C ASN A 71 -0.81 4.09 0.71
N GLY A 72 -1.84 3.78 1.52
CA GLY A 72 -3.17 4.37 1.35
C GLY A 72 -3.99 3.76 0.21
N ASP A 73 -5.27 4.11 0.18
CA ASP A 73 -6.27 3.48 -0.68
C ASP A 73 -6.11 3.88 -2.15
N ASN A 74 -5.71 5.13 -2.40
CA ASN A 74 -5.58 5.69 -3.75
C ASN A 74 -4.52 4.97 -4.61
N ASP A 75 -3.48 4.42 -3.98
CA ASP A 75 -2.49 3.60 -4.66
C ASP A 75 -2.92 2.14 -4.71
N THR A 76 -3.38 1.63 -3.57
CA THR A 76 -3.59 0.20 -3.35
C THR A 76 -4.75 -0.34 -4.18
N PHE A 77 -5.89 0.34 -4.21
CA PHE A 77 -7.06 -0.18 -4.94
C PHE A 77 -6.88 -0.20 -6.47
N PRO A 78 -6.29 0.81 -7.11
CA PRO A 78 -5.95 0.69 -8.53
C PRO A 78 -4.94 -0.43 -8.84
N LEU A 79 -3.96 -0.67 -7.96
CA LEU A 79 -3.04 -1.80 -8.10
C LEU A 79 -3.78 -3.13 -8.00
N TRP A 80 -4.60 -3.31 -6.96
CA TRP A 80 -5.39 -4.54 -6.79
C TRP A 80 -6.38 -4.75 -7.93
N TYR A 81 -7.04 -3.70 -8.41
CA TYR A 81 -7.94 -3.82 -9.55
C TYR A 81 -7.21 -4.39 -10.78
N ASN A 82 -6.03 -3.88 -11.09
CA ASN A 82 -5.25 -4.40 -12.23
C ASN A 82 -4.78 -5.83 -12.02
N LEU A 83 -4.33 -6.18 -10.80
CA LEU A 83 -3.89 -7.54 -10.47
C LEU A 83 -5.05 -8.55 -10.48
N GLU A 84 -6.21 -8.17 -9.88
CA GLU A 84 -7.31 -9.10 -9.61
C GLU A 84 -8.34 -9.17 -10.74
N VAL A 85 -8.60 -8.05 -11.42
CA VAL A 85 -9.68 -7.95 -12.41
C VAL A 85 -9.13 -7.96 -13.83
N GLU A 86 -8.09 -7.18 -14.09
CA GLU A 86 -7.47 -7.11 -15.42
C GLU A 86 -6.44 -8.22 -15.65
N GLY A 87 -5.94 -8.88 -14.60
CA GLY A 87 -4.90 -9.89 -14.68
C GLY A 87 -3.55 -9.33 -15.18
N GLU A 88 -3.32 -8.03 -14.97
CA GLU A 88 -2.10 -7.38 -15.41
C GLU A 88 -0.99 -7.52 -14.39
N ARG A 89 0.20 -7.96 -14.84
CA ARG A 89 1.42 -8.03 -14.04
C ARG A 89 1.22 -8.79 -12.72
N ASP A 90 0.53 -9.90 -12.78
CA ASP A 90 0.30 -10.83 -11.65
C ASP A 90 1.61 -11.45 -11.09
N ASP A 91 2.73 -11.16 -11.74
CA ASP A 91 4.10 -11.41 -11.28
C ASP A 91 4.58 -10.39 -10.23
N VAL A 92 3.99 -9.17 -10.21
CA VAL A 92 4.38 -8.10 -9.27
C VAL A 92 3.58 -8.20 -7.98
N ARG A 93 4.25 -8.01 -6.83
CA ARG A 93 3.59 -8.03 -5.53
C ARG A 93 3.37 -6.62 -5.00
N ALA A 94 2.12 -6.18 -4.99
CA ALA A 94 1.74 -4.95 -4.30
C ALA A 94 1.70 -5.18 -2.77
N CYS A 95 2.45 -4.40 -2.03
CA CYS A 95 2.60 -4.50 -0.59
C CYS A 95 2.23 -3.17 0.09
N ASN A 96 1.07 -3.13 0.74
CA ASN A 96 0.57 -1.94 1.42
C ASN A 96 1.23 -1.77 2.79
N LEU A 97 1.92 -0.64 2.99
CA LEU A 97 2.64 -0.32 4.22
C LEU A 97 1.72 -0.18 5.44
N SER A 98 0.52 0.38 5.28
CA SER A 98 -0.44 0.50 6.39
C SER A 98 -0.92 -0.88 6.86
N TYR A 99 -1.18 -1.80 5.94
CA TYR A 99 -1.62 -3.15 6.30
C TYR A 99 -0.51 -4.04 6.84
N LEU A 100 0.76 -3.74 6.57
CA LEU A 100 1.90 -4.43 7.21
C LEU A 100 1.96 -4.22 8.74
N GLN A 101 1.13 -3.34 9.32
CA GLN A 101 0.93 -3.26 10.77
C GLN A 101 0.11 -4.42 11.31
N THR A 102 -0.62 -5.17 10.46
CA THR A 102 -1.53 -6.22 10.86
C THR A 102 -0.96 -7.61 10.58
N GLU A 103 -1.21 -8.54 11.48
CA GLU A 103 -0.71 -9.92 11.41
C GLU A 103 -1.29 -10.68 10.22
N TRP A 104 -2.58 -10.51 9.93
CA TRP A 104 -3.25 -11.21 8.84
C TRP A 104 -2.66 -10.85 7.48
N TYR A 105 -2.27 -9.59 7.30
CA TYR A 105 -1.69 -9.15 6.03
C TYR A 105 -0.25 -9.65 5.86
N ILE A 106 0.54 -9.69 6.94
CA ILE A 106 1.87 -10.31 6.93
C ILE A 106 1.76 -11.79 6.55
N ASP A 107 0.80 -12.53 7.15
CA ASP A 107 0.53 -13.93 6.79
C ASP A 107 0.16 -14.09 5.32
N GLN A 108 -0.63 -13.17 4.77
CA GLN A 108 -0.97 -13.17 3.35
C GLN A 108 0.27 -12.91 2.48
N MET A 109 1.13 -11.98 2.86
CA MET A 109 2.35 -11.65 2.12
C MET A 109 3.37 -12.79 2.13
N LYS A 110 3.38 -13.63 3.15
CA LYS A 110 4.23 -14.83 3.26
C LYS A 110 3.77 -16.00 2.40
N ARG A 111 2.69 -15.86 1.65
CA ARG A 111 2.20 -16.89 0.72
C ARG A 111 2.43 -16.46 -0.72
N PRO A 112 2.73 -17.37 -1.65
CA PRO A 112 2.74 -17.05 -3.07
C PRO A 112 1.32 -16.62 -3.49
N TYR A 113 1.24 -15.74 -4.48
CA TYR A 113 -0.02 -15.23 -4.98
C TYR A 113 0.08 -15.03 -6.50
N TYR A 114 -0.78 -15.71 -7.25
CA TYR A 114 -0.65 -15.83 -8.71
C TYR A 114 0.77 -16.25 -9.12
N ASN A 115 1.40 -15.49 -10.01
CA ASN A 115 2.78 -15.72 -10.45
C ASN A 115 3.83 -15.04 -9.57
N SER A 116 3.40 -14.33 -8.50
CA SER A 116 4.32 -13.68 -7.57
C SER A 116 4.71 -14.62 -6.42
N PRO A 117 6.00 -14.87 -6.18
CA PRO A 117 6.47 -15.63 -5.03
C PRO A 117 6.09 -14.94 -3.69
N ALA A 118 6.13 -15.72 -2.61
CA ALA A 118 6.03 -15.18 -1.25
C ALA A 118 7.05 -14.05 -1.01
N LEU A 119 6.67 -13.06 -0.20
CA LEU A 119 7.62 -12.03 0.20
C LEU A 119 8.69 -12.59 1.14
N PRO A 120 9.91 -12.07 1.09
CA PRO A 120 11.05 -12.55 1.87
C PRO A 120 10.93 -12.09 3.35
N ILE A 121 10.00 -12.66 4.10
CA ILE A 121 9.76 -12.41 5.51
C ILE A 121 10.07 -13.68 6.29
N SER A 122 11.14 -13.66 7.09
CA SER A 122 11.59 -14.80 7.88
C SER A 122 10.91 -14.90 9.25
N TRP A 123 10.32 -13.82 9.75
CA TRP A 123 9.67 -13.78 11.07
C TRP A 123 8.57 -14.83 11.18
N GLU A 124 8.45 -15.49 12.33
CA GLU A 124 7.38 -16.42 12.65
C GLU A 124 6.12 -15.68 13.15
N TYR A 125 4.96 -16.34 13.14
CA TYR A 125 3.71 -15.74 13.59
C TYR A 125 3.79 -15.18 15.04
N LYS A 126 4.51 -15.90 15.94
CA LYS A 126 4.73 -15.45 17.32
C LYS A 126 5.42 -14.07 17.42
N ASP A 127 6.17 -13.68 16.37
CA ASP A 127 6.95 -12.44 16.35
C ASP A 127 6.12 -11.22 15.94
N TYR A 128 4.98 -11.43 15.26
CA TYR A 128 4.09 -10.36 14.80
C TYR A 128 2.61 -10.56 15.13
N MET A 129 2.26 -11.55 15.96
CA MET A 129 0.89 -11.72 16.46
C MET A 129 0.39 -10.46 17.18
N PRO A 130 -0.93 -10.28 17.39
CA PRO A 130 -1.49 -9.13 18.08
C PRO A 130 -0.80 -8.85 19.42
N GLY A 131 -0.41 -7.60 19.65
CA GLY A 131 0.32 -7.16 20.84
C GLY A 131 1.82 -7.44 20.82
N LYS A 132 2.38 -8.05 19.76
CA LYS A 132 3.82 -8.31 19.64
C LYS A 132 4.47 -7.43 18.60
N ASN A 133 5.53 -6.74 19.00
CA ASN A 133 6.38 -5.94 18.10
C ASN A 133 5.62 -4.94 17.20
N GLU A 134 4.49 -4.40 17.64
CA GLU A 134 3.75 -3.37 16.89
C GLU A 134 4.55 -2.08 16.78
N VAL A 135 5.25 -1.73 17.86
CA VAL A 135 6.24 -0.67 17.92
C VAL A 135 7.38 -1.16 18.81
N VAL A 136 8.61 -1.07 18.33
CA VAL A 136 9.80 -1.47 19.07
C VAL A 136 10.69 -0.26 19.31
N TRP A 137 11.07 -0.06 20.56
CA TRP A 137 11.93 1.03 21.01
C TRP A 137 13.41 0.70 20.81
N VAL A 138 14.20 1.74 20.63
CA VAL A 138 15.67 1.65 20.52
C VAL A 138 16.31 2.10 21.83
N GLU A 139 17.15 1.26 22.40
CA GLU A 139 17.78 1.51 23.71
C GLU A 139 19.24 2.05 23.63
N ASN A 140 19.83 2.04 22.44
CA ASN A 140 21.23 2.48 22.22
C ASN A 140 22.24 1.95 23.25
N ARG A 141 22.14 0.64 23.56
CA ARG A 141 23.12 -0.04 24.47
C ARG A 141 24.44 -0.35 23.77
N ILE A 142 24.42 -0.38 22.44
CA ILE A 142 25.59 -0.60 21.60
C ILE A 142 25.81 0.70 20.80
N ASN A 143 27.00 1.26 20.91
CA ASN A 143 27.39 2.45 20.16
C ASN A 143 28.15 2.08 18.88
N SER A 144 27.66 1.09 18.16
CA SER A 144 28.23 0.64 16.90
C SER A 144 27.13 0.24 15.91
N PRO A 145 27.35 0.43 14.61
CA PRO A 145 26.41 -0.02 13.59
C PRO A 145 26.17 -1.53 13.64
N LEU A 146 24.92 -1.94 13.47
CA LEU A 146 24.50 -3.34 13.49
C LEU A 146 23.71 -3.68 12.22
N GLU A 147 24.04 -4.81 11.64
CA GLU A 147 23.27 -5.37 10.52
C GLU A 147 21.81 -5.66 10.93
N VAL A 148 20.85 -5.31 10.09
CA VAL A 148 19.41 -5.54 10.37
C VAL A 148 19.12 -6.99 10.76
N LYS A 149 19.65 -7.97 10.04
CA LYS A 149 19.48 -9.40 10.38
C LYS A 149 19.92 -9.72 11.81
N LYS A 150 21.07 -9.22 12.24
CA LYS A 150 21.59 -9.43 13.59
C LYS A 150 20.81 -8.67 14.64
N ALA A 151 20.36 -7.45 14.32
CA ALA A 151 19.53 -6.66 15.22
C ALA A 151 18.17 -7.35 15.47
N PHE A 152 17.55 -7.92 14.45
CA PHE A 152 16.31 -8.66 14.57
C PHE A 152 16.51 -10.02 15.25
N GLN A 153 17.59 -10.74 14.99
CA GLN A 153 17.95 -11.95 15.75
C GLN A 153 18.10 -11.66 17.24
N PHE A 154 18.73 -10.54 17.62
CA PHE A 154 18.82 -10.11 19.00
C PHE A 154 17.43 -9.79 19.58
N MET A 155 16.65 -8.98 18.88
CA MET A 155 15.33 -8.53 19.32
C MET A 155 14.36 -9.69 19.53
N LEU A 156 14.33 -10.65 18.59
CA LEU A 156 13.41 -11.79 18.58
C LEU A 156 13.89 -12.96 19.44
N SER A 157 15.12 -12.92 19.96
CA SER A 157 15.65 -13.96 20.84
C SER A 157 14.79 -14.12 22.10
N ASP A 158 14.56 -15.35 22.54
CA ASP A 158 13.87 -15.65 23.80
C ASP A 158 14.77 -15.49 25.04
N ASP A 159 16.06 -15.12 24.88
CA ASP A 159 16.99 -14.90 25.99
C ASP A 159 16.55 -13.68 26.81
N PRO A 160 16.28 -13.80 28.12
CA PRO A 160 15.91 -12.68 28.98
C PRO A 160 16.87 -11.49 28.92
N ARG A 161 18.15 -11.72 28.59
CA ARG A 161 19.18 -10.67 28.46
C ARG A 161 18.94 -9.74 27.28
N THR A 162 18.12 -10.19 26.29
CA THR A 162 17.73 -9.40 25.12
C THR A 162 16.41 -8.68 25.31
N LYS A 163 15.85 -8.71 26.53
CA LYS A 163 14.58 -8.05 26.88
C LYS A 163 14.82 -6.90 27.85
N ARG A 164 13.90 -5.95 27.84
CA ARG A 164 13.77 -4.91 28.84
C ARG A 164 12.37 -4.96 29.40
N ASP A 165 12.26 -5.18 30.69
CA ASP A 165 10.96 -5.32 31.39
C ASP A 165 10.03 -6.35 30.73
N GLY A 166 10.62 -7.40 30.10
CA GLY A 166 9.91 -8.43 29.35
C GLY A 166 9.61 -8.09 27.90
N GLU A 167 9.90 -6.86 27.46
CA GLU A 167 9.62 -6.39 26.09
C GLU A 167 10.85 -6.44 25.19
N ASN A 168 10.59 -6.57 23.88
CA ASN A 168 11.61 -6.52 22.86
C ASN A 168 12.10 -5.09 22.64
N TYR A 169 13.40 -4.94 22.36
CA TYR A 169 13.99 -3.65 21.98
C TYR A 169 15.10 -3.85 20.95
N LEU A 170 15.46 -2.78 20.24
CA LEU A 170 16.63 -2.75 19.36
C LEU A 170 17.81 -2.14 20.09
N PRO A 171 19.02 -2.77 20.03
CA PRO A 171 20.15 -2.36 20.84
C PRO A 171 20.89 -1.13 20.32
N THR A 172 20.59 -0.66 19.10
CA THR A 172 21.19 0.52 18.47
C THR A 172 20.24 1.13 17.42
N ASP A 173 20.34 2.43 17.21
CA ASP A 173 19.67 3.16 16.11
C ASP A 173 20.48 3.18 14.81
N GLN A 174 21.71 2.63 14.82
CA GLN A 174 22.59 2.59 13.67
C GLN A 174 22.46 1.27 12.92
N LEU A 175 21.32 1.14 12.20
CA LEU A 175 21.03 -0.07 11.44
C LEU A 175 21.51 0.06 10.00
N TYR A 176 21.99 -1.04 9.43
CA TYR A 176 22.38 -1.10 8.02
C TYR A 176 22.04 -2.45 7.37
N ILE A 177 21.96 -2.45 6.05
CA ILE A 177 21.93 -3.64 5.20
C ILE A 177 23.21 -3.69 4.34
N TYR A 178 23.50 -4.83 3.75
CA TYR A 178 24.59 -4.94 2.78
C TYR A 178 24.06 -4.83 1.34
N SER A 179 24.84 -4.12 0.49
CA SER A 179 24.72 -4.19 -0.96
C SER A 179 25.34 -5.50 -1.49
N PRO A 180 25.13 -5.88 -2.77
CA PRO A 180 25.73 -7.10 -3.34
C PRO A 180 27.25 -7.12 -3.27
N ASP A 181 27.91 -5.98 -3.34
CA ASP A 181 29.36 -5.80 -3.22
C ASP A 181 29.82 -5.59 -1.76
N SER A 182 29.00 -5.97 -0.79
CA SER A 182 29.28 -5.92 0.64
C SER A 182 29.52 -4.53 1.22
N GLN A 183 29.08 -3.46 0.56
CA GLN A 183 29.08 -2.13 1.14
C GLN A 183 27.89 -1.95 2.09
N ARG A 184 28.06 -1.11 3.11
CA ARG A 184 26.99 -0.81 4.06
C ARG A 184 26.08 0.28 3.51
N ILE A 185 24.80 0.01 3.53
CA ILE A 185 23.72 0.95 3.26
C ILE A 185 23.07 1.26 4.60
N GLU A 186 23.35 2.44 5.14
CA GLU A 186 22.80 2.88 6.42
C GLU A 186 21.34 3.26 6.28
N LEU A 187 20.55 2.83 7.25
CA LEU A 187 19.13 3.15 7.33
C LEU A 187 18.89 4.37 8.23
N LYS A 188 17.70 4.98 8.12
CA LYS A 188 17.27 6.12 8.93
C LYS A 188 17.35 5.78 10.41
N LYS A 189 18.01 6.61 11.20
CA LYS A 189 18.02 6.51 12.66
C LYS A 189 16.67 6.90 13.23
N SER A 190 16.16 6.10 14.16
CA SER A 190 14.92 6.36 14.86
C SER A 190 15.00 5.92 16.30
N ARG A 191 14.20 6.55 17.17
CA ARG A 191 14.04 6.13 18.57
C ARG A 191 13.10 4.93 18.72
N ARG A 192 12.31 4.67 17.69
CA ARG A 192 11.37 3.55 17.64
C ARG A 192 11.10 3.20 16.19
N TYR A 193 10.75 1.97 15.94
CA TYR A 193 10.30 1.50 14.64
C TYR A 193 8.93 0.83 14.78
N THR A 194 8.06 1.11 13.84
CA THR A 194 6.77 0.44 13.69
C THR A 194 6.97 -0.95 13.08
N ARG A 195 6.00 -1.84 13.24
CA ARG A 195 6.02 -3.17 12.60
C ARG A 195 6.21 -3.06 11.09
N SER A 196 5.49 -2.15 10.44
CA SER A 196 5.61 -1.92 9.00
C SER A 196 7.05 -1.56 8.58
N GLU A 197 7.68 -0.61 9.28
CA GLU A 197 9.08 -0.23 9.02
C GLU A 197 10.02 -1.42 9.21
N MET A 198 9.82 -2.20 10.27
CA MET A 198 10.63 -3.40 10.52
C MET A 198 10.40 -4.48 9.47
N MET A 199 9.17 -4.67 8.97
CA MET A 199 8.88 -5.60 7.88
C MET A 199 9.55 -5.18 6.57
N VAL A 200 9.59 -3.88 6.26
CA VAL A 200 10.34 -3.39 5.08
C VAL A 200 11.84 -3.66 5.26
N MET A 201 12.41 -3.34 6.43
CA MET A 201 13.82 -3.65 6.73
C MET A 201 14.13 -5.15 6.66
N GLU A 202 13.22 -5.98 7.18
CA GLU A 202 13.31 -7.43 7.10
C GLU A 202 13.34 -7.91 5.65
N MET A 203 12.39 -7.45 4.83
CA MET A 203 12.34 -7.81 3.41
C MET A 203 13.60 -7.34 2.66
N LEU A 204 14.07 -6.12 2.90
CA LEU A 204 15.30 -5.60 2.30
C LEU A 204 16.52 -6.47 2.64
N SER A 205 16.65 -6.86 3.90
CA SER A 205 17.79 -7.66 4.37
C SER A 205 17.72 -9.12 3.93
N THR A 206 16.52 -9.70 3.87
CA THR A 206 16.31 -11.11 3.55
C THR A 206 16.22 -11.37 2.04
N ASN A 207 15.77 -10.38 1.28
CA ASN A 207 15.73 -10.43 -0.18
C ASN A 207 17.11 -10.61 -0.83
N GLU A 208 18.15 -10.12 -0.21
CA GLU A 208 19.52 -10.22 -0.71
C GLU A 208 19.64 -9.79 -2.19
N TRP A 209 18.90 -8.74 -2.56
CA TRP A 209 18.84 -8.15 -3.91
C TRP A 209 18.35 -9.11 -5.02
N LYS A 210 17.72 -10.23 -4.66
CA LYS A 210 17.25 -11.24 -5.63
C LYS A 210 16.04 -10.76 -6.43
N ARG A 211 15.12 -10.05 -5.79
CA ARG A 211 13.92 -9.47 -6.42
C ARG A 211 14.03 -7.95 -6.42
N PRO A 212 13.64 -7.28 -7.52
CA PRO A 212 13.56 -5.82 -7.54
C PRO A 212 12.52 -5.32 -6.53
N MET A 213 12.87 -4.25 -5.79
CA MET A 213 11.99 -3.64 -4.81
C MET A 213 11.80 -2.16 -5.13
N TYR A 214 10.57 -1.69 -4.99
CA TYR A 214 10.15 -0.35 -5.37
C TYR A 214 9.31 0.32 -4.29
N PHE A 215 9.39 1.64 -4.22
CA PHE A 215 8.39 2.47 -3.56
C PHE A 215 7.53 3.18 -4.60
N ALA A 216 6.22 3.19 -4.42
CA ALA A 216 5.31 3.99 -5.24
C ALA A 216 5.67 5.48 -5.11
N ILE A 217 5.53 6.25 -6.20
CA ILE A 217 5.95 7.67 -6.23
C ILE A 217 5.19 8.55 -5.22
N THR A 218 4.03 8.13 -4.79
CA THR A 218 3.18 8.83 -3.82
C THR A 218 3.57 8.60 -2.36
N ILE A 219 4.47 7.65 -2.09
CA ILE A 219 4.97 7.38 -0.75
C ILE A 219 5.88 8.53 -0.31
N GLY A 220 5.59 9.13 0.84
CA GLY A 220 6.41 10.18 1.42
C GLY A 220 7.81 9.70 1.85
N ASP A 221 8.78 10.58 1.82
CA ASP A 221 10.20 10.32 2.12
C ASP A 221 10.43 9.65 3.49
N ASP A 222 9.53 9.87 4.45
CA ASP A 222 9.62 9.27 5.78
C ASP A 222 9.56 7.75 5.75
N TYR A 223 8.85 7.18 4.79
CA TYR A 223 8.71 5.73 4.60
C TYR A 223 9.87 5.09 3.82
N HIS A 224 10.71 5.90 3.19
CA HIS A 224 11.88 5.40 2.44
C HIS A 224 13.03 4.92 3.33
N LEU A 225 12.89 4.97 4.65
CA LEU A 225 13.88 4.48 5.62
C LEU A 225 15.29 5.05 5.44
N GLY A 226 15.41 6.27 4.89
CA GLY A 226 16.69 6.91 4.58
C GLY A 226 17.34 6.44 3.28
N LEU A 227 16.65 5.64 2.48
CA LEU A 227 17.16 5.09 1.23
C LEU A 227 17.11 6.08 0.04
N ASN A 228 16.71 7.34 0.23
CA ASN A 228 16.63 8.32 -0.86
C ASN A 228 17.88 8.37 -1.76
N PRO A 229 19.12 8.27 -1.23
CA PRO A 229 20.32 8.23 -2.08
C PRO A 229 20.44 6.97 -2.95
N TYR A 230 19.66 5.94 -2.66
CA TYR A 230 19.65 4.63 -3.32
C TYR A 230 18.40 4.39 -4.16
N LEU A 231 17.59 5.44 -4.37
CA LEU A 231 16.38 5.38 -5.15
C LEU A 231 16.61 5.85 -6.59
N GLU A 232 15.97 5.16 -7.52
CA GLU A 232 15.99 5.48 -8.94
C GLU A 232 14.55 5.49 -9.50
N LEU A 233 14.09 6.65 -9.96
CA LEU A 233 12.76 6.81 -10.55
C LEU A 233 12.74 6.19 -11.96
N THR A 234 11.85 5.22 -12.17
CA THR A 234 11.73 4.46 -13.42
C THR A 234 10.38 4.68 -14.12
N GLY A 235 9.60 5.62 -13.66
CA GLY A 235 8.25 5.93 -14.14
C GLY A 235 7.41 6.45 -12.99
N MET A 236 6.45 5.66 -12.52
CA MET A 236 5.63 5.98 -11.34
C MET A 236 6.12 5.27 -10.06
N ALA A 237 7.31 4.69 -10.07
CA ALA A 237 7.88 4.00 -8.92
C ALA A 237 9.38 4.28 -8.80
N TYR A 238 9.85 4.33 -7.55
CA TYR A 238 11.26 4.44 -7.18
C TYR A 238 11.83 3.04 -6.96
N ARG A 239 12.72 2.61 -7.83
CA ARG A 239 13.51 1.38 -7.65
C ARG A 239 14.54 1.58 -6.55
N ILE A 240 14.66 0.61 -5.65
CA ILE A 240 15.75 0.54 -4.68
C ILE A 240 16.96 -0.10 -5.37
N THR A 241 18.08 0.64 -5.44
CA THR A 241 19.32 0.18 -6.09
C THR A 241 20.46 0.11 -5.07
N PRO A 242 21.47 -0.74 -5.28
CA PRO A 242 22.63 -0.79 -4.39
C PRO A 242 23.54 0.43 -4.53
N GLU A 243 23.44 1.16 -5.63
CA GLU A 243 24.31 2.27 -5.98
C GLU A 243 23.85 3.57 -5.35
N ARG A 244 24.74 4.20 -4.59
CA ARG A 244 24.49 5.50 -3.98
C ARG A 244 24.62 6.63 -4.99
N SER A 245 23.66 7.55 -5.04
CA SER A 245 23.76 8.78 -5.83
C SER A 245 24.83 9.72 -5.28
N LYS A 246 25.43 10.52 -6.16
CA LYS A 246 26.50 11.45 -5.80
C LYS A 246 26.03 12.64 -4.97
N ASP A 247 24.80 13.09 -5.21
CA ASP A 247 24.19 14.25 -4.56
C ASP A 247 23.34 13.88 -3.33
N GLY A 248 23.22 12.58 -3.01
CA GLY A 248 22.43 12.10 -1.89
C GLY A 248 20.91 12.11 -2.11
N LYS A 249 20.44 12.35 -3.32
CA LYS A 249 19.01 12.37 -3.70
C LYS A 249 18.67 11.19 -4.60
N ALA A 250 17.37 10.93 -4.74
CA ALA A 250 16.89 9.97 -5.73
C ALA A 250 17.29 10.39 -7.16
N ARG A 251 17.72 9.42 -7.94
CA ARG A 251 18.08 9.61 -9.36
C ARG A 251 16.85 9.43 -10.23
N VAL A 252 16.91 9.90 -11.47
CA VAL A 252 15.94 9.59 -12.52
C VAL A 252 16.64 8.74 -13.58
N ASN A 253 16.12 7.56 -13.84
CA ASN A 253 16.53 6.76 -14.98
C ASN A 253 15.77 7.23 -16.22
N THR A 254 16.33 8.20 -16.93
CA THR A 254 15.67 8.86 -18.06
C THR A 254 15.36 7.91 -19.21
N GLU A 255 16.20 6.91 -19.43
CA GLU A 255 16.01 5.92 -20.49
C GLU A 255 14.85 4.99 -20.18
N VAL A 256 14.84 4.37 -19.00
CA VAL A 256 13.75 3.48 -18.57
C VAL A 256 12.44 4.26 -18.40
N MET A 257 12.52 5.48 -17.87
CA MET A 257 11.35 6.34 -17.70
C MET A 257 10.74 6.71 -19.05
N TYR A 258 11.57 7.07 -20.04
CA TYR A 258 11.11 7.35 -21.39
C TYR A 258 10.44 6.13 -22.03
N ASP A 259 11.08 4.96 -21.96
CA ASP A 259 10.52 3.71 -22.48
C ASP A 259 9.17 3.38 -21.83
N ASN A 260 9.08 3.48 -20.50
CA ASN A 260 7.83 3.24 -19.79
C ASN A 260 6.74 4.22 -20.23
N MET A 261 7.04 5.53 -20.26
CA MET A 261 6.05 6.57 -20.61
C MET A 261 5.60 6.49 -22.06
N MET A 262 6.50 6.18 -22.99
CA MET A 262 6.20 6.24 -24.43
C MET A 262 5.68 4.91 -24.98
N HIS A 263 6.01 3.77 -24.36
CA HIS A 263 5.72 2.46 -24.97
C HIS A 263 4.88 1.54 -24.09
N LYS A 264 4.85 1.75 -22.74
CA LYS A 264 4.19 0.82 -21.82
C LYS A 264 3.01 1.43 -21.07
N PHE A 265 3.03 2.75 -20.83
CA PHE A 265 1.99 3.41 -20.06
C PHE A 265 0.68 3.52 -20.85
N LYS A 266 -0.41 3.38 -20.11
CA LYS A 266 -1.77 3.54 -20.61
C LYS A 266 -2.25 4.96 -20.31
N TYR A 267 -2.90 5.57 -21.27
CA TYR A 267 -3.42 6.93 -21.20
C TYR A 267 -4.89 6.98 -21.63
N GLY A 268 -5.63 5.90 -21.37
CA GLY A 268 -6.97 5.67 -21.89
C GLY A 268 -7.90 6.85 -21.75
N ASN A 269 -8.41 7.30 -22.86
CA ASN A 269 -9.42 8.36 -23.01
C ASN A 269 -9.07 9.73 -22.41
N MET A 270 -7.84 9.96 -21.91
CA MET A 270 -7.43 11.28 -21.36
C MET A 270 -7.50 12.41 -22.38
N ASN A 271 -7.56 12.09 -23.67
CA ASN A 271 -7.69 13.04 -24.78
C ASN A 271 -9.14 13.34 -25.16
N LEU A 272 -10.13 12.69 -24.56
CA LEU A 272 -11.53 12.94 -24.85
C LEU A 272 -12.07 14.08 -23.98
N PRO A 273 -12.88 14.99 -24.57
CA PRO A 273 -13.52 16.06 -23.80
C PRO A 273 -14.47 15.50 -22.73
N GLY A 274 -14.44 16.04 -21.53
CA GLY A 274 -15.36 15.68 -20.43
C GLY A 274 -14.99 14.47 -19.59
N ILE A 275 -13.74 14.01 -19.69
CA ILE A 275 -13.18 12.95 -18.82
C ILE A 275 -12.31 13.56 -17.76
#